data_a49675e292406db4c8e39c45cb3833df
#
_entry.id   a49675e292406db4c8e39c45cb3833df
#
_cell.length_a   1.000
_cell.length_b   1.000
_cell.length_c   1.000
_cell.angle_alpha   90.00
_cell.angle_beta   90.00
_cell.angle_gamma   90.00
#
_symmetry.space_group_name_H-M   'P 1'
#
loop_
_entity.id
_entity.type
_entity.pdbx_description
1 polymer ?
#
loop_
_entity_poly.entity_id
_entity_poly.type
_entity_poly.pdbx_seq_one_letter_code
_entity_poly.pdbx_strand_id
1 'polypeptide(L)'
;MSYISAVDRKEQLINATIAVLQKSGIEGVTTRSVAAEAKAPLASIHYTFGSLDDLVLAAVERLIEEVNAWVADGLDVKAGYGPCIIGIMERVAGLLEDERYGVLLRDLNPTGDRRVEKLEEKYYRLAQDIMDSIAVAVGHEPAIPRPQLARMTMAAIDGVVLQFAANNDIKIARSDLAQFGLVLADAAERRL
;
A
#
# COMPACT_ATOMS: atom_id res chain seq x y z
N MET A 1 35.86 12.01 2.49
CA MET A 1 34.48 11.66 2.07
C MET A 1 34.41 10.15 1.97
N SER A 2 33.55 9.50 2.77
CA SER A 2 33.38 8.05 2.67
C SER A 2 32.72 7.72 1.31
N TYR A 3 33.28 6.77 0.59
CA TYR A 3 32.70 6.26 -0.65
C TYR A 3 31.41 5.54 -0.29
N ILE A 4 30.27 6.06 -0.76
CA ILE A 4 28.95 5.42 -0.62
C ILE A 4 28.75 4.54 -1.86
N SER A 5 28.45 3.26 -1.68
CA SER A 5 28.18 2.36 -2.79
C SER A 5 26.94 2.82 -3.61
N ALA A 6 26.83 2.36 -4.86
CA ALA A 6 25.66 2.67 -5.69
C ALA A 6 24.36 2.13 -5.07
N VAL A 7 24.42 0.97 -4.41
CA VAL A 7 23.28 0.34 -3.71
C VAL A 7 22.88 1.20 -2.50
N ASP A 8 23.84 1.59 -1.66
CA ASP A 8 23.55 2.41 -0.48
C ASP A 8 22.99 3.78 -0.88
N ARG A 9 23.49 4.36 -1.99
CA ARG A 9 22.97 5.62 -2.52
C ARG A 9 21.51 5.49 -2.98
N LYS A 10 21.18 4.39 -3.64
CA LYS A 10 19.82 4.10 -4.09
C LYS A 10 18.86 4.03 -2.88
N GLU A 11 19.21 3.25 -1.86
CA GLU A 11 18.44 3.11 -0.62
C GLU A 11 18.31 4.46 0.13
N GLN A 12 19.38 5.22 0.22
CA GLN A 12 19.37 6.53 0.85
C GLN A 12 18.39 7.48 0.18
N LEU A 13 18.35 7.51 -1.15
CA LEU A 13 17.43 8.38 -1.90
C LEU A 13 15.98 7.91 -1.80
N ILE A 14 15.71 6.60 -1.82
CA ILE A 14 14.38 6.04 -1.58
C ILE A 14 13.87 6.44 -0.20
N ASN A 15 14.66 6.18 0.85
CA ASN A 15 14.28 6.48 2.22
C ASN A 15 14.03 7.99 2.45
N ALA A 16 14.86 8.84 1.84
CA ALA A 16 14.66 10.29 1.90
C ALA A 16 13.38 10.73 1.18
N THR A 17 13.05 10.09 0.05
CA THR A 17 11.80 10.38 -0.67
C THR A 17 10.60 9.96 0.15
N ILE A 18 10.62 8.79 0.80
CA ILE A 18 9.58 8.34 1.72
C ILE A 18 9.40 9.34 2.86
N ALA A 19 10.49 9.81 3.48
CA ALA A 19 10.41 10.78 4.56
C ALA A 19 9.78 12.12 4.10
N VAL A 20 10.11 12.58 2.89
CA VAL A 20 9.49 13.79 2.32
C VAL A 20 8.02 13.57 2.00
N LEU A 21 7.65 12.41 1.42
CA LEU A 21 6.25 12.04 1.15
C LEU A 21 5.41 12.04 2.44
N GLN A 22 5.91 11.42 3.51
CA GLN A 22 5.22 11.36 4.80
C GLN A 22 5.06 12.73 5.46
N LYS A 23 6.03 13.63 5.27
CA LYS A 23 6.04 14.97 5.89
C LYS A 23 5.24 16.00 5.12
N SER A 24 5.24 15.94 3.80
CA SER A 24 4.79 17.06 2.95
C SER A 24 3.91 16.63 1.78
N GLY A 25 3.51 15.34 1.71
CA GLY A 25 2.73 14.79 0.61
C GLY A 25 3.48 14.73 -0.71
N ILE A 26 2.79 14.31 -1.76
CA ILE A 26 3.37 14.15 -3.10
C ILE A 26 3.82 15.49 -3.71
N GLU A 27 3.10 16.57 -3.44
CA GLU A 27 3.43 17.89 -3.94
C GLU A 27 4.72 18.46 -3.32
N GLY A 28 5.06 18.02 -2.10
CA GLY A 28 6.30 18.38 -1.41
C GLY A 28 7.54 17.69 -1.97
N VAL A 29 7.38 16.65 -2.81
CA VAL A 29 8.49 15.89 -3.36
C VAL A 29 9.09 16.60 -4.56
N THR A 30 10.22 17.23 -4.33
CA THR A 30 11.03 17.91 -5.36
C THR A 30 12.46 17.36 -5.31
N THR A 31 13.20 17.52 -6.41
CA THR A 31 14.63 17.15 -6.43
C THR A 31 15.41 17.83 -5.30
N ARG A 32 15.04 19.07 -4.93
CA ARG A 32 15.70 19.82 -3.85
C ARG A 32 15.34 19.30 -2.47
N SER A 33 14.05 19.02 -2.20
CA SER A 33 13.61 18.51 -0.89
C SER A 33 14.20 17.13 -0.63
N VAL A 34 14.19 16.24 -1.62
CA VAL A 34 14.78 14.90 -1.50
C VAL A 34 16.29 14.95 -1.33
N ALA A 35 17.01 15.76 -2.11
CA ALA A 35 18.46 15.91 -1.98
C ALA A 35 18.87 16.46 -0.60
N ALA A 36 18.10 17.43 -0.07
CA ALA A 36 18.30 17.99 1.26
C ALA A 36 18.07 16.94 2.36
N GLU A 37 16.97 16.19 2.28
CA GLU A 37 16.65 15.12 3.23
C GLU A 37 17.69 14.01 3.19
N ALA A 38 18.09 13.59 1.99
CA ALA A 38 19.13 12.59 1.78
C ALA A 38 20.53 13.08 2.15
N LYS A 39 20.75 14.39 2.39
CA LYS A 39 22.09 15.00 2.53
C LYS A 39 23.00 14.59 1.37
N ALA A 40 22.46 14.55 0.16
CA ALA A 40 23.12 14.11 -1.05
C ALA A 40 23.18 15.23 -2.10
N PRO A 41 24.17 15.22 -3.00
CA PRO A 41 24.19 16.13 -4.13
C PRO A 41 22.96 15.97 -5.01
N LEU A 42 22.40 17.07 -5.48
CA LEU A 42 21.20 17.09 -6.34
C LEU A 42 21.34 16.22 -7.60
N ALA A 43 22.52 16.21 -8.19
CA ALA A 43 22.86 15.38 -9.35
C ALA A 43 22.76 13.85 -9.07
N SER A 44 22.85 13.44 -7.80
CA SER A 44 22.77 12.01 -7.42
C SER A 44 21.42 11.38 -7.81
N ILE A 45 20.33 12.15 -7.81
CA ILE A 45 18.99 11.66 -8.19
C ILE A 45 19.01 11.26 -9.66
N HIS A 46 19.42 12.17 -10.53
CA HIS A 46 19.49 11.89 -11.98
C HIS A 46 20.49 10.79 -12.33
N TYR A 47 21.61 10.74 -11.62
CA TYR A 47 22.61 9.69 -11.84
C TYR A 47 22.11 8.30 -11.43
N THR A 48 21.34 8.21 -10.33
CA THR A 48 20.90 6.93 -9.76
C THR A 48 19.59 6.43 -10.37
N PHE A 49 18.64 7.32 -10.65
CA PHE A 49 17.28 6.96 -11.08
C PHE A 49 16.91 7.47 -12.48
N GLY A 50 17.66 8.39 -13.05
CA GLY A 50 17.34 9.02 -14.34
C GLY A 50 16.39 10.20 -14.17
N SER A 51 15.31 10.06 -13.43
CA SER A 51 14.34 11.12 -13.17
C SER A 51 13.85 11.13 -11.72
N LEU A 52 13.21 12.24 -11.30
CA LEU A 52 12.52 12.31 -10.02
C LEU A 52 11.30 11.38 -10.00
N ASP A 53 10.62 11.24 -11.13
CA ASP A 53 9.44 10.37 -11.25
C ASP A 53 9.80 8.89 -11.04
N ASP A 54 10.94 8.43 -11.57
CA ASP A 54 11.42 7.07 -11.35
C ASP A 54 11.81 6.84 -9.89
N LEU A 55 12.36 7.84 -9.21
CA LEU A 55 12.65 7.77 -7.77
C LEU A 55 11.37 7.74 -6.93
N VAL A 56 10.37 8.58 -7.26
CA VAL A 56 9.06 8.58 -6.58
C VAL A 56 8.40 7.21 -6.75
N LEU A 57 8.40 6.67 -7.97
CA LEU A 57 7.86 5.35 -8.25
C LEU A 57 8.52 4.27 -7.36
N ALA A 58 9.85 4.25 -7.28
CA ALA A 58 10.59 3.31 -6.44
C ALA A 58 10.30 3.48 -4.94
N ALA A 59 10.09 4.71 -4.48
CA ALA A 59 9.73 5.00 -3.09
C ALA A 59 8.30 4.52 -2.75
N VAL A 60 7.36 4.75 -3.65
CA VAL A 60 5.97 4.28 -3.50
C VAL A 60 5.91 2.74 -3.55
N GLU A 61 6.65 2.10 -4.46
CA GLU A 61 6.78 0.64 -4.49
C GLU A 61 7.24 0.08 -3.15
N ARG A 62 8.28 0.67 -2.56
CA ARG A 62 8.81 0.25 -1.27
C ARG A 62 7.76 0.40 -0.17
N LEU A 63 7.04 1.51 -0.13
CA LEU A 63 5.98 1.73 0.86
C LEU A 63 4.84 0.72 0.73
N ILE A 64 4.41 0.42 -0.49
CA ILE A 64 3.39 -0.59 -0.75
C ILE A 64 3.87 -1.96 -0.26
N GLU A 65 5.12 -2.34 -0.55
CA GLU A 65 5.70 -3.59 -0.07
C GLU A 65 5.73 -3.67 1.48
N GLU A 66 6.13 -2.60 2.14
CA GLU A 66 6.19 -2.53 3.60
C GLU A 66 4.79 -2.64 4.23
N VAL A 67 3.81 -1.90 3.69
CA VAL A 67 2.42 -1.95 4.15
C VAL A 67 1.83 -3.35 3.96
N ASN A 68 2.02 -3.94 2.78
CA ASN A 68 1.49 -5.27 2.49
C ASN A 68 2.15 -6.37 3.35
N ALA A 69 3.47 -6.29 3.54
CA ALA A 69 4.18 -7.21 4.44
C ALA A 69 3.64 -7.08 5.88
N TRP A 70 3.44 -5.86 6.36
CA TRP A 70 2.86 -5.61 7.68
C TRP A 70 1.42 -6.10 7.79
N VAL A 71 0.59 -5.92 6.75
CA VAL A 71 -0.78 -6.48 6.72
C VAL A 71 -0.73 -8.01 6.76
N ALA A 72 0.09 -8.63 5.93
CA ALA A 72 0.19 -10.09 5.83
C ALA A 72 0.74 -10.74 7.11
N ASP A 73 1.76 -10.15 7.74
CA ASP A 73 2.40 -10.67 8.96
C ASP A 73 1.42 -10.73 10.16
N GLY A 74 0.40 -9.89 10.16
CA GLY A 74 -0.63 -9.88 11.20
C GLY A 74 -1.80 -10.82 10.99
N LEU A 75 -1.82 -11.62 9.90
CA LEU A 75 -2.93 -12.52 9.59
C LEU A 75 -2.63 -13.95 10.02
N ASP A 76 -3.58 -14.58 10.73
CA ASP A 76 -3.57 -16.02 10.90
C ASP A 76 -4.24 -16.69 9.69
N VAL A 77 -3.42 -17.03 8.68
CA VAL A 77 -3.91 -17.66 7.45
C VAL A 77 -4.61 -19.02 7.68
N LYS A 78 -4.36 -19.67 8.83
CA LYS A 78 -5.00 -20.92 9.19
C LYS A 78 -6.44 -20.70 9.71
N ALA A 79 -6.80 -19.50 10.10
CA ALA A 79 -8.14 -19.17 10.52
C ALA A 79 -9.16 -19.15 9.37
N GLY A 80 -8.69 -19.10 8.11
CA GLY A 80 -9.53 -19.14 6.92
C GLY A 80 -9.74 -17.78 6.27
N TYR A 81 -10.51 -17.78 5.18
CA TYR A 81 -10.72 -16.58 4.35
C TYR A 81 -11.46 -15.47 5.11
N GLY A 82 -12.57 -15.84 5.80
CA GLY A 82 -13.37 -14.85 6.51
C GLY A 82 -12.58 -14.06 7.55
N PRO A 83 -11.96 -14.70 8.54
CA PRO A 83 -11.14 -14.01 9.53
C PRO A 83 -9.97 -13.22 8.92
N CYS A 84 -9.32 -13.73 7.87
CA CYS A 84 -8.25 -13.00 7.20
C CYS A 84 -8.74 -11.73 6.49
N ILE A 85 -9.87 -11.78 5.79
CA ILE A 85 -10.46 -10.59 5.13
C ILE A 85 -10.83 -9.54 6.18
N ILE A 86 -11.47 -9.93 7.28
CA ILE A 86 -11.77 -9.02 8.39
C ILE A 86 -10.49 -8.42 8.94
N GLY A 87 -9.47 -9.23 9.19
CA GLY A 87 -8.17 -8.77 9.67
C GLY A 87 -7.49 -7.79 8.73
N ILE A 88 -7.55 -8.00 7.41
CA ILE A 88 -7.06 -7.04 6.41
C ILE A 88 -7.77 -5.68 6.58
N MET A 89 -9.10 -5.68 6.66
CA MET A 89 -9.87 -4.43 6.79
C MET A 89 -9.56 -3.69 8.09
N GLU A 90 -9.43 -4.40 9.21
CA GLU A 90 -9.05 -3.82 10.50
C GLU A 90 -7.65 -3.20 10.47
N ARG A 91 -6.69 -3.87 9.82
CA ARG A 91 -5.33 -3.35 9.68
C ARG A 91 -5.28 -2.13 8.78
N VAL A 92 -6.00 -2.14 7.66
CA VAL A 92 -6.12 -0.95 6.80
C VAL A 92 -6.76 0.22 7.56
N ALA A 93 -7.80 -0.01 8.36
CA ALA A 93 -8.38 1.03 9.21
C ALA A 93 -7.34 1.62 10.18
N GLY A 94 -6.49 0.78 10.77
CA GLY A 94 -5.38 1.23 11.62
C GLY A 94 -4.34 2.08 10.88
N LEU A 95 -4.05 1.77 9.60
CA LEU A 95 -3.17 2.59 8.76
C LEU A 95 -3.77 3.97 8.46
N LEU A 96 -5.08 4.06 8.27
CA LEU A 96 -5.75 5.35 8.05
C LEU A 96 -5.72 6.24 9.29
N GLU A 97 -5.63 5.67 10.49
CA GLU A 97 -5.47 6.39 11.76
C GLU A 97 -4.02 6.87 12.01
N ASP A 98 -3.03 6.24 11.41
CA ASP A 98 -1.63 6.67 11.52
C ASP A 98 -1.41 7.89 10.60
N GLU A 99 -1.06 9.04 11.19
CA GLU A 99 -0.84 10.29 10.45
C GLU A 99 0.14 10.13 9.27
N ARG A 100 1.13 9.26 9.39
CA ARG A 100 2.15 9.03 8.35
C ARG A 100 1.57 8.33 7.13
N TYR A 101 0.71 7.33 7.34
CA TYR A 101 0.11 6.54 6.27
C TYR A 101 -1.19 7.14 5.76
N GLY A 102 -1.97 7.80 6.63
CA GLY A 102 -3.22 8.47 6.25
C GLY A 102 -3.00 9.59 5.22
N VAL A 103 -1.93 10.39 5.36
CA VAL A 103 -1.53 11.40 4.36
C VAL A 103 -1.14 10.71 3.05
N LEU A 104 -0.31 9.66 3.14
CA LEU A 104 0.17 8.93 1.98
C LEU A 104 -0.97 8.28 1.19
N LEU A 105 -1.87 7.59 1.86
CA LEU A 105 -3.02 6.92 1.22
C LEU A 105 -3.97 7.91 0.55
N ARG A 106 -4.13 9.12 1.09
CA ARG A 106 -4.90 10.20 0.45
C ARG A 106 -4.24 10.74 -0.81
N ASP A 107 -2.92 10.96 -0.76
CA ASP A 107 -2.16 11.60 -1.83
C ASP A 107 -1.82 10.63 -2.97
N LEU A 108 -1.67 9.34 -2.67
CA LEU A 108 -1.36 8.28 -3.64
C LEU A 108 -2.61 7.64 -4.24
N ASN A 109 -3.79 8.20 -4.01
CA ASN A 109 -5.02 7.70 -4.61
C ASN A 109 -4.86 7.66 -6.15
N PRO A 110 -5.05 6.47 -6.79
CA PRO A 110 -4.67 6.24 -8.20
C PRO A 110 -5.46 7.04 -9.24
N THR A 111 -6.46 7.82 -8.83
CA THR A 111 -7.29 8.57 -9.77
C THR A 111 -6.55 9.73 -10.43
N GLY A 112 -5.59 9.41 -11.29
CA GLY A 112 -5.03 10.36 -12.26
C GLY A 112 -3.52 10.57 -12.26
N ASP A 113 -2.75 9.97 -11.37
CA ASP A 113 -1.29 10.03 -11.46
C ASP A 113 -0.73 8.82 -12.23
N ARG A 114 -0.25 9.04 -13.46
CA ARG A 114 0.36 8.01 -14.32
C ARG A 114 1.53 7.26 -13.65
N ARG A 115 2.12 7.83 -12.60
CA ARG A 115 3.18 7.21 -11.82
C ARG A 115 2.64 6.03 -11.02
N VAL A 116 1.39 6.12 -10.58
CA VAL A 116 0.71 5.10 -9.78
C VAL A 116 0.09 3.99 -10.64
N GLU A 117 -0.34 4.29 -11.87
CA GLU A 117 -0.91 3.29 -12.80
C GLU A 117 0.02 2.07 -13.00
N LYS A 118 1.35 2.29 -13.01
CA LYS A 118 2.34 1.21 -13.15
C LYS A 118 2.43 0.28 -11.93
N LEU A 119 1.92 0.73 -10.77
CA LEU A 119 1.93 -0.03 -9.52
C LEU A 119 0.67 -0.88 -9.35
N GLU A 120 -0.38 -0.60 -10.11
CA GLU A 120 -1.69 -1.23 -9.95
C GLU A 120 -1.59 -2.77 -10.09
N GLU A 121 -0.91 -3.26 -11.11
CA GLU A 121 -0.71 -4.70 -11.31
C GLU A 121 0.04 -5.36 -10.14
N LYS A 122 1.06 -4.70 -9.61
CA LYS A 122 1.84 -5.20 -8.47
C LYS A 122 1.02 -5.23 -7.19
N TYR A 123 0.21 -4.20 -6.98
CA TYR A 123 -0.67 -4.07 -5.85
C TYR A 123 -1.74 -5.18 -5.81
N TYR A 124 -2.41 -5.45 -6.93
CA TYR A 124 -3.36 -6.57 -7.05
C TYR A 124 -2.69 -7.93 -6.89
N ARG A 125 -1.48 -8.09 -7.38
CA ARG A 125 -0.72 -9.35 -7.25
C ARG A 125 -0.44 -9.68 -5.79
N LEU A 126 -0.05 -8.71 -4.97
CA LEU A 126 0.17 -8.91 -3.54
C LEU A 126 -1.11 -9.34 -2.80
N ALA A 127 -2.26 -8.74 -3.12
CA ALA A 127 -3.53 -9.19 -2.57
C ALA A 127 -3.87 -10.64 -2.97
N GLN A 128 -3.53 -11.03 -4.19
CA GLN A 128 -3.72 -12.40 -4.65
C GLN A 128 -2.80 -13.38 -3.92
N ASP A 129 -1.54 -13.02 -3.67
CA ASP A 129 -0.58 -13.84 -2.92
C ASP A 129 -1.07 -14.13 -1.49
N ILE A 130 -1.75 -13.18 -0.85
CA ILE A 130 -2.40 -13.41 0.44
C ILE A 130 -3.51 -14.46 0.31
N MET A 131 -4.39 -14.35 -0.68
CA MET A 131 -5.47 -15.34 -0.90
C MET A 131 -4.91 -16.72 -1.23
N ASP A 132 -3.81 -16.80 -1.97
CA ASP A 132 -3.12 -18.04 -2.29
C ASP A 132 -2.50 -18.68 -1.03
N SER A 133 -1.92 -17.86 -0.16
CA SER A 133 -1.37 -18.31 1.13
C SER A 133 -2.45 -18.90 2.05
N ILE A 134 -3.63 -18.27 2.07
CA ILE A 134 -4.78 -18.80 2.82
C ILE A 134 -5.20 -20.15 2.24
N ALA A 135 -5.36 -20.26 0.91
CA ALA A 135 -5.73 -21.51 0.24
C ALA A 135 -4.82 -22.67 0.61
N VAL A 136 -3.51 -22.42 0.60
CA VAL A 136 -2.50 -23.41 1.00
C VAL A 136 -2.66 -23.80 2.47
N ALA A 137 -2.91 -22.84 3.34
CA ALA A 137 -2.99 -23.06 4.78
C ALA A 137 -4.26 -23.84 5.19
N VAL A 138 -5.41 -23.54 4.56
CA VAL A 138 -6.70 -24.19 4.90
C VAL A 138 -7.02 -25.41 4.05
N GLY A 139 -6.37 -25.60 2.90
CA GLY A 139 -6.54 -26.76 2.01
C GLY A 139 -7.84 -26.76 1.22
N HIS A 140 -8.54 -25.63 1.10
CA HIS A 140 -9.76 -25.52 0.28
C HIS A 140 -9.86 -24.14 -0.41
N GLU A 141 -10.67 -24.12 -1.48
CA GLU A 141 -10.97 -22.89 -2.22
C GLU A 141 -12.12 -22.12 -1.56
N PRO A 142 -12.12 -20.76 -1.64
CA PRO A 142 -13.27 -19.97 -1.23
C PRO A 142 -14.44 -20.14 -2.22
N ALA A 143 -15.62 -19.71 -1.81
CA ALA A 143 -16.82 -19.77 -2.67
C ALA A 143 -16.72 -18.85 -3.90
N ILE A 144 -15.95 -17.77 -3.80
CA ILE A 144 -15.62 -16.85 -4.91
C ILE A 144 -14.19 -17.18 -5.39
N PRO A 145 -13.90 -17.24 -6.69
CA PRO A 145 -12.55 -17.48 -7.19
C PRO A 145 -11.53 -16.50 -6.58
N ARG A 146 -10.40 -17.00 -6.08
CA ARG A 146 -9.37 -16.21 -5.37
C ARG A 146 -8.97 -14.91 -6.08
N PRO A 147 -8.72 -14.88 -7.41
CA PRO A 147 -8.39 -13.62 -8.07
C PRO A 147 -9.54 -12.60 -8.03
N GLN A 148 -10.78 -13.07 -8.05
CA GLN A 148 -11.95 -12.21 -7.93
C GLN A 148 -12.12 -11.70 -6.51
N LEU A 149 -11.96 -12.57 -5.51
CA LEU A 149 -12.03 -12.19 -4.09
C LEU A 149 -10.95 -11.15 -3.74
N ALA A 150 -9.72 -11.34 -4.23
CA ALA A 150 -8.64 -10.35 -4.07
C ALA A 150 -9.03 -9.00 -4.68
N ARG A 151 -9.54 -8.97 -5.93
CA ARG A 151 -9.99 -7.71 -6.56
C ARG A 151 -11.13 -7.05 -5.81
N MET A 152 -12.11 -7.81 -5.32
CA MET A 152 -13.23 -7.28 -4.55
C MET A 152 -12.76 -6.68 -3.23
N THR A 153 -11.82 -7.34 -2.54
CA THR A 153 -11.23 -6.84 -1.30
C THR A 153 -10.50 -5.52 -1.55
N MET A 154 -9.67 -5.46 -2.61
CA MET A 154 -8.96 -4.23 -2.96
C MET A 154 -9.89 -3.11 -3.38
N ALA A 155 -10.90 -3.38 -4.22
CA ALA A 155 -11.88 -2.38 -4.64
C ALA A 155 -12.66 -1.78 -3.46
N ALA A 156 -12.96 -2.58 -2.44
CA ALA A 156 -13.59 -2.09 -1.21
C ALA A 156 -12.64 -1.16 -0.44
N ILE A 157 -11.36 -1.54 -0.29
CA ILE A 157 -10.33 -0.72 0.37
C ILE A 157 -10.14 0.59 -0.39
N ASP A 158 -9.93 0.53 -1.71
CA ASP A 158 -9.69 1.70 -2.55
C ASP A 158 -10.86 2.68 -2.50
N GLY A 159 -12.11 2.16 -2.54
CA GLY A 159 -13.31 2.97 -2.43
C GLY A 159 -13.42 3.70 -1.10
N VAL A 160 -13.11 3.04 0.02
CA VAL A 160 -13.13 3.66 1.35
C VAL A 160 -11.99 4.67 1.51
N VAL A 161 -10.78 4.34 1.04
CA VAL A 161 -9.62 5.26 1.06
C VAL A 161 -9.93 6.53 0.24
N LEU A 162 -10.53 6.39 -0.94
CA LEU A 162 -10.95 7.51 -1.78
C LEU A 162 -11.95 8.42 -1.06
N GLN A 163 -12.96 7.83 -0.41
CA GLN A 163 -13.96 8.59 0.35
C GLN A 163 -13.34 9.26 1.58
N PHE A 164 -12.45 8.56 2.28
CA PHE A 164 -11.70 9.12 3.40
C PHE A 164 -10.82 10.30 2.96
N ALA A 165 -10.16 10.21 1.80
CA ALA A 165 -9.39 11.32 1.23
C ALA A 165 -10.26 12.57 0.98
N ALA A 166 -11.53 12.39 0.62
CA ALA A 166 -12.45 13.50 0.34
C ALA A 166 -13.06 14.11 1.61
N ASN A 167 -13.43 13.30 2.62
CA ASN A 167 -14.19 13.75 3.79
C ASN A 167 -13.38 13.83 5.09
N ASN A 168 -12.24 13.16 5.15
CA ASN A 168 -11.36 13.06 6.32
C ASN A 168 -12.08 12.51 7.59
N ASP A 169 -13.11 11.69 7.41
CA ASP A 169 -13.87 11.10 8.52
C ASP A 169 -13.45 9.65 8.78
N ILE A 170 -12.53 9.48 9.73
CA ILE A 170 -11.99 8.17 10.11
C ILE A 170 -13.05 7.23 10.71
N LYS A 171 -14.10 7.78 11.34
CA LYS A 171 -15.15 6.93 11.93
C LYS A 171 -16.00 6.28 10.86
N ILE A 172 -16.33 7.02 9.80
CA ILE A 172 -17.00 6.47 8.62
C ILE A 172 -16.10 5.44 7.94
N ALA A 173 -14.87 5.78 7.64
CA ALA A 173 -13.93 4.86 6.97
C ALA A 173 -13.76 3.54 7.74
N ARG A 174 -13.59 3.59 9.07
CA ARG A 174 -13.50 2.40 9.91
C ARG A 174 -14.77 1.57 9.89
N SER A 175 -15.93 2.21 9.97
CA SER A 175 -17.25 1.54 9.91
C SER A 175 -17.44 0.83 8.57
N ASP A 176 -17.11 1.50 7.48
CA ASP A 176 -17.30 0.96 6.13
C ASP A 176 -16.33 -0.21 5.86
N LEU A 177 -15.05 -0.09 6.24
CA LEU A 177 -14.11 -1.20 6.17
C LEU A 177 -14.59 -2.41 6.95
N ALA A 178 -15.08 -2.21 8.18
CA ALA A 178 -15.61 -3.31 8.99
C ALA A 178 -16.81 -3.99 8.32
N GLN A 179 -17.74 -3.22 7.73
CA GLN A 179 -18.90 -3.77 7.02
C GLN A 179 -18.49 -4.52 5.75
N PHE A 180 -17.57 -3.96 4.94
CA PHE A 180 -17.04 -4.67 3.78
C PHE A 180 -16.32 -5.96 4.18
N GLY A 181 -15.58 -5.94 5.28
CA GLY A 181 -14.95 -7.14 5.83
C GLY A 181 -15.94 -8.24 6.12
N LEU A 182 -17.04 -7.94 6.81
CA LEU A 182 -18.08 -8.90 7.12
C LEU A 182 -18.79 -9.44 5.88
N VAL A 183 -19.14 -8.57 4.92
CA VAL A 183 -19.83 -8.97 3.68
C VAL A 183 -18.94 -9.87 2.82
N LEU A 184 -17.66 -9.51 2.64
CA LEU A 184 -16.73 -10.29 1.85
C LEU A 184 -16.33 -11.61 2.53
N ALA A 185 -16.21 -11.61 3.87
CA ALA A 185 -16.00 -12.82 4.65
C ALA A 185 -17.13 -13.82 4.46
N ASP A 186 -18.39 -13.37 4.60
CA ASP A 186 -19.56 -14.18 4.38
C ASP A 186 -19.64 -14.72 2.94
N ALA A 187 -19.36 -13.87 1.95
CA ALA A 187 -19.34 -14.26 0.54
C ALA A 187 -18.22 -15.26 0.18
N ALA A 188 -17.09 -15.22 0.89
CA ALA A 188 -15.99 -16.18 0.70
C ALA A 188 -16.32 -17.57 1.24
N GLU A 189 -17.14 -17.66 2.28
CA GLU A 189 -17.46 -18.92 2.98
C GLU A 189 -18.75 -19.59 2.44
N ARG A 190 -19.70 -18.83 1.92
CA ARG A 190 -20.97 -19.37 1.40
C ARG A 190 -20.79 -19.91 -0.01
N ARG A 191 -20.88 -21.24 -0.16
CA ARG A 191 -21.15 -21.85 -1.48
C ARG A 191 -22.60 -21.51 -1.87
N LEU A 192 -22.77 -20.72 -2.92
CA LEU A 192 -24.05 -20.46 -3.57
C LEU A 192 -24.67 -21.73 -4.14
#